data_627a432877a97f78e6b4efcb0ad887e0
#
_entry.id   627a432877a97f78e6b4efcb0ad887e0
#
_cell.length_a   1.000
_cell.length_b   1.000
_cell.length_c   1.000
_cell.angle_alpha   90.00
_cell.angle_beta   90.00
_cell.angle_gamma   90.00
#
_symmetry.space_group_name_H-M   'P 1'
#
loop_
_entity.id
_entity.type
_entity.pdbx_description
1 polymer ?
#
loop_
_entity_poly.entity_id
_entity_poly.type
_entity_poly.pdbx_seq_one_letter_code
_entity_poly.pdbx_strand_id
1 'polypeptide(L)'
;MIARLKEAGDATGERVWELPLWEEFEKAVKSDIADLKNIASPGVGAGTITGAAFLKPFAGDQPWTHIDIAGTAWGEEKPYTTKGASGYGVRLLIHYLEHRKR
;
A
#
# COMPACT_ATOMS: atom_id res chain seq x y z
N MET A 1 3.76 12.61 3.81
CA MET A 1 2.61 11.68 3.85
C MET A 1 2.97 10.41 4.64
N ILE A 2 3.96 9.65 4.25
CA ILE A 2 4.34 8.36 4.85
C ILE A 2 4.60 8.44 6.36
N ALA A 3 5.42 9.37 6.83
CA ALA A 3 5.70 9.53 8.26
C ALA A 3 4.40 9.65 9.10
N ARG A 4 3.43 10.44 8.63
CA ARG A 4 2.14 10.61 9.31
C ARG A 4 1.25 9.36 9.23
N LEU A 5 1.35 8.57 8.17
CA LEU A 5 0.68 7.27 8.10
C LEU A 5 1.29 6.28 9.10
N LYS A 6 2.61 6.31 9.29
CA LYS A 6 3.28 5.49 10.32
C LYS A 6 2.84 5.91 11.73
N GLU A 7 2.81 7.20 12.03
CA GLU A 7 2.30 7.74 13.31
C GLU A 7 0.85 7.30 13.56
N ALA A 8 -0.02 7.42 12.54
CA ALA A 8 -1.40 6.97 12.62
C ALA A 8 -1.51 5.45 12.82
N GLY A 9 -0.67 4.68 12.15
CA GLY A 9 -0.61 3.23 12.29
C GLY A 9 -0.21 2.79 13.70
N ASP A 10 0.77 3.45 14.30
CA ASP A 10 1.21 3.19 15.66
C ASP A 10 0.12 3.57 16.68
N ALA A 11 -0.56 4.70 16.48
CA ALA A 11 -1.64 5.16 17.35
C ALA A 11 -2.88 4.26 17.32
N THR A 12 -3.17 3.63 16.18
CA THR A 12 -4.38 2.81 15.97
C THR A 12 -4.16 1.31 16.08
N GLY A 13 -2.89 0.87 16.16
CA GLY A 13 -2.52 -0.53 16.10
C GLY A 13 -2.58 -1.13 14.68
N GLU A 14 -2.90 -0.33 13.66
CA GLU A 14 -2.85 -0.72 12.24
C GLU A 14 -1.51 -0.31 11.62
N ARG A 15 -0.44 -0.88 12.15
CA ARG A 15 0.92 -0.50 11.81
C ARG A 15 1.24 -0.74 10.33
N VAL A 16 2.01 0.18 9.75
CA VAL A 16 2.50 0.12 8.37
C VAL A 16 4.02 0.06 8.34
N TRP A 17 4.56 -0.56 7.31
CA TRP A 17 6.00 -0.62 7.05
C TRP A 17 6.28 -0.04 5.68
N GLU A 18 7.22 0.92 5.60
CA GLU A 18 7.59 1.58 4.37
C GLU A 18 8.50 0.67 3.53
N LEU A 19 8.16 0.51 2.26
CA LEU A 19 8.97 -0.17 1.26
C LEU A 19 9.41 0.82 0.18
N PRO A 20 10.60 0.64 -0.41
CA PRO A 20 11.09 1.53 -1.45
C PRO A 20 10.31 1.34 -2.75
N LEU A 21 10.17 2.43 -3.51
CA LEU A 21 9.62 2.38 -4.86
C LEU A 21 10.67 2.93 -5.84
N TRP A 22 11.66 2.09 -6.14
CA TRP A 22 12.77 2.42 -7.03
C TRP A 22 12.39 2.24 -8.51
N GLU A 23 13.14 2.90 -9.39
CA GLU A 23 12.91 2.89 -10.83
C GLU A 23 12.95 1.47 -11.44
N GLU A 24 13.72 0.56 -10.86
CA GLU A 24 13.80 -0.84 -11.28
C GLU A 24 12.44 -1.54 -11.21
N PHE A 25 11.62 -1.23 -10.21
CA PHE A 25 10.26 -1.78 -10.09
C PHE A 25 9.31 -1.16 -11.10
N GLU A 26 9.49 0.13 -11.45
CA GLU A 26 8.72 0.79 -12.50
C GLU A 26 9.06 0.19 -13.89
N LYS A 27 10.33 -0.12 -14.14
CA LYS A 27 10.75 -0.83 -15.36
C LYS A 27 10.15 -2.23 -15.44
N ALA A 28 9.99 -2.92 -14.31
CA ALA A 28 9.46 -4.28 -14.28
C ALA A 28 8.00 -4.42 -14.74
N VAL A 29 7.24 -3.32 -14.75
CA VAL A 29 5.85 -3.28 -15.22
C VAL A 29 5.70 -2.66 -16.60
N LYS A 30 6.79 -2.34 -17.30
CA LYS A 30 6.75 -1.91 -18.69
C LYS A 30 6.34 -3.06 -19.63
N SER A 31 5.62 -2.73 -20.69
CA SER A 31 5.15 -3.67 -21.71
C SER A 31 5.64 -3.28 -23.09
N ASP A 32 5.86 -4.28 -23.95
CA ASP A 32 6.22 -4.05 -25.37
C ASP A 32 4.99 -3.87 -26.26
N ILE A 33 3.79 -4.24 -25.74
CA ILE A 33 2.54 -4.27 -26.53
C ILE A 33 1.43 -3.42 -25.91
N ALA A 34 1.66 -2.86 -24.71
CA ALA A 34 0.72 -2.01 -23.98
C ALA A 34 1.49 -0.94 -23.22
N ASP A 35 0.81 0.03 -22.63
CA ASP A 35 1.45 1.07 -21.82
C ASP A 35 2.13 0.46 -20.57
N LEU A 36 1.45 -0.48 -19.93
CA LEU A 36 1.92 -1.21 -18.76
C LEU A 36 1.42 -2.64 -18.80
N LYS A 37 2.07 -3.52 -18.06
CA LYS A 37 1.57 -4.85 -17.72
C LYS A 37 1.24 -4.92 -16.23
N ASN A 38 0.11 -5.53 -15.90
CA ASN A 38 -0.40 -5.63 -14.53
C ASN A 38 0.31 -6.67 -13.66
N ILE A 39 1.18 -7.48 -14.25
CA ILE A 39 2.06 -8.43 -13.55
C ILE A 39 3.50 -8.12 -13.98
N ALA A 40 4.38 -7.98 -13.01
CA ALA A 40 5.79 -7.74 -13.27
C ALA A 40 6.45 -8.89 -14.06
N SER A 41 7.58 -8.61 -14.67
CA SER A 41 8.37 -9.62 -15.38
C SER A 41 8.70 -10.80 -14.49
N PRO A 42 8.74 -12.04 -15.02
CA PRO A 42 9.12 -13.21 -14.26
C PRO A 42 10.46 -13.02 -13.54
N GLY A 43 10.54 -13.48 -12.29
CA GLY A 43 11.77 -13.43 -11.49
C GLY A 43 12.01 -12.12 -10.73
N VAL A 44 11.21 -11.08 -10.94
CA VAL A 44 11.37 -9.80 -10.20
C VAL A 44 10.99 -9.95 -8.73
N GLY A 45 9.95 -10.71 -8.41
CA GLY A 45 9.44 -10.80 -7.03
C GLY A 45 8.83 -9.47 -6.54
N ALA A 46 8.83 -9.27 -5.22
CA ALA A 46 8.40 -8.03 -4.56
C ALA A 46 7.01 -7.53 -5.01
N GLY A 47 6.00 -8.42 -5.05
CA GLY A 47 4.66 -8.14 -5.56
C GLY A 47 4.00 -6.88 -4.98
N THR A 48 4.19 -6.62 -3.69
CA THR A 48 3.73 -5.41 -3.01
C THR A 48 4.28 -4.14 -3.66
N ILE A 49 5.57 -4.12 -3.99
CA ILE A 49 6.23 -2.96 -4.60
C ILE A 49 5.86 -2.84 -6.08
N THR A 50 5.83 -3.95 -6.81
CA THR A 50 5.46 -3.93 -8.23
C THR A 50 3.98 -3.57 -8.44
N GLY A 51 3.10 -3.92 -7.50
CA GLY A 51 1.71 -3.44 -7.47
C GLY A 51 1.64 -1.91 -7.35
N ALA A 52 2.44 -1.34 -6.46
CA ALA A 52 2.58 0.11 -6.34
C ALA A 52 3.15 0.74 -7.61
N ALA A 53 4.18 0.13 -8.20
CA ALA A 53 4.78 0.60 -9.44
C ALA A 53 3.79 0.63 -10.62
N PHE A 54 2.91 -0.37 -10.70
CA PHE A 54 1.83 -0.39 -11.70
C PHE A 54 0.82 0.74 -11.51
N LEU A 55 0.45 1.06 -10.27
CA LEU A 55 -0.57 2.08 -9.97
C LEU A 55 -0.02 3.52 -10.05
N LYS A 56 1.27 3.71 -9.81
CA LYS A 56 1.90 5.04 -9.74
C LYS A 56 1.62 5.94 -10.96
N PRO A 57 1.71 5.48 -12.23
CA PRO A 57 1.45 6.31 -13.39
C PRO A 57 0.03 6.89 -13.46
N PHE A 58 -0.94 6.24 -12.82
CA PHE A 58 -2.33 6.70 -12.78
C PHE A 58 -2.59 7.77 -11.70
N ALA A 59 -1.67 7.97 -10.78
CA ALA A 59 -1.77 8.99 -9.73
C ALA A 59 -1.43 10.41 -10.24
N GLY A 60 -0.73 10.52 -11.37
CA GLY A 60 -0.26 11.80 -11.90
C GLY A 60 0.69 12.51 -10.92
N ASP A 61 0.62 13.84 -10.87
CA ASP A 61 1.49 14.68 -10.06
C ASP A 61 0.99 14.89 -8.61
N GLN A 62 -0.09 14.21 -8.24
CA GLN A 62 -0.65 14.35 -6.89
C GLN A 62 0.20 13.61 -5.84
N PRO A 63 0.27 14.14 -4.59
CA PRO A 63 0.84 13.39 -3.48
C PRO A 63 0.12 12.04 -3.32
N TRP A 64 0.85 10.95 -3.48
CA TRP A 64 0.29 9.61 -3.56
C TRP A 64 1.07 8.62 -2.69
N THR A 65 0.36 7.65 -2.16
CA THR A 65 0.93 6.52 -1.43
C THR A 65 0.07 5.28 -1.70
N HIS A 66 0.71 4.19 -2.06
CA HIS A 66 0.09 2.87 -2.10
C HIS A 66 0.15 2.23 -0.71
N ILE A 67 -0.94 1.62 -0.28
CA ILE A 67 -1.01 0.80 0.94
C ILE A 67 -1.44 -0.59 0.53
N ASP A 68 -0.51 -1.55 0.57
CA ASP A 68 -0.81 -2.96 0.33
C ASP A 68 -1.34 -3.58 1.62
N ILE A 69 -2.55 -4.11 1.55
CA ILE A 69 -3.24 -4.74 2.69
C ILE A 69 -3.46 -6.24 2.48
N ALA A 70 -2.93 -6.84 1.43
CA ALA A 70 -3.18 -8.24 1.09
C ALA A 70 -2.88 -9.20 2.25
N GLY A 71 -1.81 -8.94 3.01
CA GLY A 71 -1.42 -9.74 4.16
C GLY A 71 -2.19 -9.44 5.46
N THR A 72 -3.03 -8.41 5.49
CA THR A 72 -3.73 -7.93 6.70
C THR A 72 -5.24 -7.82 6.54
N ALA A 73 -5.75 -7.88 5.31
CA ALA A 73 -7.16 -7.69 5.00
C ALA A 73 -8.06 -8.84 5.52
N TRP A 74 -7.49 -10.01 5.72
CA TRP A 74 -8.19 -11.19 6.18
C TRP A 74 -7.37 -11.94 7.24
N GLY A 75 -8.01 -12.46 8.25
CA GLY A 75 -7.28 -13.13 9.33
C GLY A 75 -8.13 -13.99 10.24
N GLU A 76 -7.45 -14.60 11.18
CA GLU A 76 -8.05 -15.36 12.26
C GLU A 76 -8.56 -14.45 13.37
N GLU A 77 -9.43 -14.99 14.21
CA GLU A 77 -9.98 -14.29 15.38
C GLU A 77 -8.85 -13.86 16.35
N LYS A 78 -8.92 -12.62 16.79
CA LYS A 78 -8.06 -12.02 17.81
C LYS A 78 -8.92 -11.23 18.80
N PRO A 79 -8.39 -10.82 19.97
CA PRO A 79 -9.18 -10.10 20.98
C PRO A 79 -9.91 -8.85 20.48
N TYR A 80 -9.47 -8.25 19.36
CA TYR A 80 -10.01 -7.01 18.78
C TYR A 80 -10.42 -7.14 17.32
N THR A 81 -10.40 -8.36 16.74
CA THR A 81 -10.85 -8.64 15.37
C THR A 81 -11.61 -9.95 15.31
N THR A 82 -12.66 -10.01 14.50
CA THR A 82 -13.36 -11.23 14.19
C THR A 82 -12.62 -12.03 13.11
N LYS A 83 -12.92 -13.33 13.01
CA LYS A 83 -12.47 -14.14 11.87
C LYS A 83 -13.05 -13.57 10.57
N GLY A 84 -12.23 -13.46 9.54
CA GLY A 84 -12.64 -12.96 8.23
C GLY A 84 -12.02 -11.62 7.88
N ALA A 85 -12.78 -10.73 7.28
CA ALA A 85 -12.32 -9.39 6.91
C ALA A 85 -11.95 -8.56 8.13
N SER A 86 -10.70 -8.08 8.17
CA SER A 86 -10.16 -7.40 9.34
C SER A 86 -10.57 -5.92 9.45
N GLY A 87 -11.03 -5.32 8.35
CA GLY A 87 -11.23 -3.87 8.26
C GLY A 87 -9.94 -3.05 8.36
N TYR A 88 -8.78 -3.69 8.16
CA TYR A 88 -7.49 -3.00 8.20
C TYR A 88 -7.47 -1.78 7.27
N GLY A 89 -6.95 -0.68 7.78
CA GLY A 89 -6.88 0.61 7.09
C GLY A 89 -7.99 1.58 7.49
N VAL A 90 -9.11 1.11 8.02
CA VAL A 90 -10.22 1.99 8.41
C VAL A 90 -9.79 2.94 9.54
N ARG A 91 -9.30 2.41 10.64
CA ARG A 91 -8.84 3.20 11.80
C ARG A 91 -7.63 4.06 11.44
N LEU A 92 -6.68 3.49 10.71
CA LEU A 92 -5.50 4.18 10.20
C LEU A 92 -5.88 5.45 9.43
N LEU A 93 -6.75 5.31 8.44
CA LEU A 93 -7.13 6.42 7.56
C LEU A 93 -7.99 7.46 8.26
N ILE A 94 -8.91 7.05 9.13
CA ILE A 94 -9.69 7.98 9.95
C ILE A 94 -8.74 8.80 10.81
N HIS A 95 -7.86 8.16 11.57
CA HIS A 95 -6.89 8.86 12.43
C HIS A 95 -6.00 9.81 11.62
N TYR A 96 -5.47 9.35 10.48
CA TYR A 96 -4.66 10.17 9.59
C TYR A 96 -5.40 11.43 9.10
N LEU A 97 -6.68 11.31 8.74
CA LEU A 97 -7.48 12.43 8.23
C LEU A 97 -7.87 13.41 9.35
N GLU A 98 -8.27 12.93 10.52
CA GLU A 98 -8.65 13.75 11.68
C GLU A 98 -7.47 14.58 12.20
N HIS A 99 -6.26 14.05 12.14
CA HIS A 99 -5.04 14.73 12.58
C HIS A 99 -4.29 15.44 11.44
N ARG A 100 -4.94 15.61 10.29
CA ARG A 100 -4.37 16.38 9.18
C ARG A 100 -4.34 17.86 9.53
N LYS A 101 -3.15 18.40 9.85
CA LYS A 101 -2.98 19.86 9.94
C LYS A 101 -3.31 20.46 8.57
N ARG A 102 -4.23 21.41 8.56
CA ARG A 102 -4.54 22.24 7.38
C ARG A 102 -3.36 23.13 7.02
#